data_4cc9d99dfcf4bd5d127fb55426dde1b6
#
_entry.id   4cc9d99dfcf4bd5d127fb55426dde1b6
#
_cell.length_a   1.000
_cell.length_b   1.000
_cell.length_c   1.000
_cell.angle_alpha   90.00
_cell.angle_beta   90.00
_cell.angle_gamma   90.00
#
_symmetry.space_group_name_H-M   'P 1'
#
loop_
_entity.id
_entity.type
_entity.pdbx_description
1 polymer ?
#
loop_
_entity_poly.entity_id
_entity_poly.type
_entity_poly.pdbx_seq_one_letter_code
_entity_poly.pdbx_strand_id
1 'polypeptide(L)'
;MLMLGNLFRESGVVRQLTDTASNALMYIVVILLGTSVGATTSAEAFLNLDTLKIVALGLIAFAFGTAAGVLFGKLMCVATKGKVNPLIGSAGVSAVPMAARVSQKVGAEADPTNFLLMNAMGPN
;
A
#
# COMPACT_ATOMS: atom_id res chain seq x y z
N MET A 1 15.22 5.56 -7.72
CA MET A 1 14.41 4.50 -8.38
C MET A 1 13.29 5.06 -9.25
N LEU A 2 12.48 5.99 -8.76
CA LEU A 2 11.37 6.59 -9.52
C LEU A 2 11.84 7.32 -10.79
N MET A 3 12.92 8.11 -10.68
CA MET A 3 13.54 8.79 -11.83
C MET A 3 14.08 7.83 -12.90
N LEU A 4 14.68 6.72 -12.48
CA LEU A 4 15.20 5.70 -13.38
C LEU A 4 14.06 4.99 -14.14
N GLY A 5 12.96 4.65 -13.43
CA GLY A 5 11.77 4.07 -14.04
C GLY A 5 11.11 5.00 -15.05
N ASN A 6 11.06 6.29 -14.73
CA ASN A 6 10.53 7.31 -15.63
C ASN A 6 11.41 7.48 -16.87
N LEU A 7 12.74 7.47 -16.70
CA LEU A 7 13.68 7.52 -17.80
C LEU A 7 13.50 6.33 -18.77
N PHE A 8 13.31 5.12 -18.26
CA PHE A 8 13.07 3.94 -19.09
C PHE A 8 11.74 4.03 -19.85
N ARG A 9 10.71 4.56 -19.21
CA ARG A 9 9.39 4.74 -19.83
C ARG A 9 9.40 5.82 -20.92
N GLU A 10 10.02 6.97 -20.65
CA GLU A 10 10.03 8.12 -21.57
C GLU A 10 11.04 7.96 -22.72
N SER A 11 12.12 7.20 -22.52
CA SER A 11 13.12 6.98 -23.56
C SER A 11 12.57 6.22 -24.78
N GLY A 12 11.49 5.43 -24.61
CA GLY A 12 10.85 4.67 -25.67
C GLY A 12 11.69 3.55 -26.32
N VAL A 13 12.99 3.53 -26.04
CA VAL A 13 13.95 2.59 -26.66
C VAL A 13 13.95 1.24 -25.94
N VAL A 14 13.70 1.24 -24.63
CA VAL A 14 13.79 0.04 -23.75
C VAL A 14 12.42 -0.42 -23.27
N ARG A 15 11.43 -0.46 -24.14
CA ARG A 15 10.06 -0.89 -23.80
C ARG A 15 10.01 -2.27 -23.12
N GLN A 16 10.75 -3.24 -23.67
CA GLN A 16 10.83 -4.59 -23.10
C GLN A 16 11.43 -4.60 -21.69
N LEU A 17 12.41 -3.75 -21.44
CA LEU A 17 13.02 -3.63 -20.11
C LEU A 17 12.02 -3.02 -19.10
N THR A 18 11.23 -2.04 -19.54
CA THR A 18 10.17 -1.43 -18.71
C THR A 18 9.09 -2.44 -18.36
N ASP A 19 8.63 -3.23 -19.31
CA ASP A 19 7.62 -4.27 -19.08
C ASP A 19 8.16 -5.39 -18.19
N THR A 20 9.40 -5.81 -18.40
CA THR A 20 10.05 -6.83 -17.57
C THR A 20 10.25 -6.33 -16.15
N ALA A 21 10.69 -5.09 -15.96
CA ALA A 21 10.91 -4.52 -14.63
C ALA A 21 9.59 -4.30 -13.88
N SER A 22 8.53 -3.90 -14.57
CA SER A 22 7.23 -3.64 -13.93
C SER A 22 6.44 -4.91 -13.62
N ASN A 23 6.62 -5.98 -14.36
CA ASN A 23 5.85 -7.21 -14.22
C ASN A 23 6.72 -8.38 -13.74
N ALA A 24 7.62 -8.88 -14.56
CA ALA A 24 8.38 -10.10 -14.27
C ALA A 24 9.31 -9.93 -13.06
N LEU A 25 10.07 -8.85 -12.97
CA LEU A 25 10.96 -8.59 -11.85
C LEU A 25 10.17 -8.41 -10.54
N MET A 26 9.03 -7.72 -10.61
CA MET A 26 8.17 -7.54 -9.44
C MET A 26 7.66 -8.89 -8.91
N TYR A 27 7.22 -9.80 -9.78
CA TYR A 27 6.77 -11.14 -9.36
C TYR A 27 7.91 -11.95 -8.76
N ILE A 28 9.10 -11.91 -9.34
CA ILE A 28 10.29 -12.61 -8.80
C ILE A 28 10.63 -12.08 -7.40
N VAL A 29 10.66 -10.77 -7.23
CA VAL A 29 10.93 -10.14 -5.92
C VAL A 29 9.86 -10.50 -4.89
N VAL A 30 8.59 -10.54 -5.26
CA VAL A 30 7.49 -10.95 -4.37
C VAL A 30 7.62 -12.41 -3.94
N ILE A 31 7.99 -13.31 -4.86
CA ILE A 31 8.23 -14.71 -4.54
C ILE A 31 9.41 -14.86 -3.59
N LEU A 32 10.53 -14.18 -3.86
CA LEU A 32 11.71 -14.21 -2.99
C LEU A 32 11.41 -13.62 -1.60
N LEU A 33 10.63 -12.54 -1.54
CA LEU A 33 10.18 -11.97 -0.28
C LEU A 33 9.30 -12.95 0.49
N GLY A 34 8.32 -13.57 -0.17
CA GLY A 34 7.42 -14.53 0.45
C GLY A 34 8.14 -15.77 0.97
N THR A 35 9.08 -16.30 0.20
CA THR A 35 9.90 -17.45 0.63
C THR A 35 10.84 -17.09 1.78
N SER A 36 11.46 -15.92 1.73
CA SER A 36 12.35 -15.43 2.80
C SER A 36 11.59 -15.22 4.11
N VAL A 37 10.45 -14.54 4.05
CA VAL A 37 9.59 -14.34 5.23
C VAL A 37 9.04 -15.66 5.73
N GLY A 38 8.61 -16.56 4.83
CA GLY A 38 8.13 -17.90 5.20
C GLY A 38 9.20 -18.75 5.89
N ALA A 39 10.44 -18.67 5.42
CA ALA A 39 11.58 -19.40 6.01
C ALA A 39 11.93 -18.90 7.44
N THR A 40 11.71 -17.62 7.73
CA THR A 40 11.92 -17.06 9.07
C THR A 40 10.78 -17.35 10.04
N THR A 41 9.64 -17.79 9.52
CA THR A 41 8.43 -18.10 10.32
C THR A 41 8.51 -19.56 10.81
N SER A 42 9.31 -19.81 11.84
CA SER A 42 9.30 -21.12 12.52
C SER A 42 8.15 -21.20 13.52
N ALA A 43 7.61 -22.43 13.70
CA ALA A 43 6.49 -22.65 14.63
C ALA A 43 6.85 -22.26 16.08
N GLU A 44 8.10 -22.47 16.49
CA GLU A 44 8.58 -22.12 17.83
C GLU A 44 8.65 -20.61 18.05
N ALA A 45 9.02 -19.85 17.02
CA ALA A 45 9.08 -18.38 17.10
C ALA A 45 7.68 -17.76 17.05
N PHE A 46 6.74 -18.37 16.31
CA PHE A 46 5.41 -17.81 16.10
C PHE A 46 4.41 -18.14 17.22
N LEU A 47 4.56 -19.31 17.85
CA LEU A 47 3.69 -19.78 18.94
C LEU A 47 4.14 -19.30 20.33
N ASN A 48 5.14 -18.44 20.41
CA ASN A 48 5.56 -17.84 21.67
C ASN A 48 4.53 -16.80 22.12
N LEU A 49 4.20 -16.81 23.42
CA LEU A 49 3.20 -15.90 24.01
C LEU A 49 3.54 -14.43 23.74
N ASP A 50 4.83 -14.09 23.71
CA ASP A 50 5.30 -12.73 23.46
C ASP A 50 5.11 -12.31 21.99
N THR A 51 5.30 -13.22 21.04
CA THR A 51 5.03 -12.98 19.62
C THR A 51 3.55 -12.78 19.37
N LEU A 52 2.68 -13.57 20.02
CA LEU A 52 1.24 -13.40 19.96
C LEU A 52 0.78 -12.03 20.49
N LYS A 53 1.38 -11.57 21.58
CA LYS A 53 1.12 -10.22 22.12
C LYS A 53 1.55 -9.13 21.13
N ILE A 54 2.72 -9.27 20.49
CA ILE A 54 3.21 -8.31 19.50
C ILE A 54 2.29 -8.27 18.28
N VAL A 55 1.83 -9.42 17.79
CA VAL A 55 0.89 -9.51 16.65
C VAL A 55 -0.45 -8.85 17.02
N ALA A 56 -0.99 -9.13 18.21
CA ALA A 56 -2.24 -8.51 18.66
C ALA A 56 -2.10 -6.99 18.82
N LEU A 57 -0.97 -6.54 19.41
CA LEU A 57 -0.68 -5.12 19.54
C LEU A 57 -0.51 -4.44 18.18
N GLY A 58 0.15 -5.10 17.23
CA GLY A 58 0.31 -4.63 15.86
C GLY A 58 -1.02 -4.49 15.13
N LEU A 59 -1.91 -5.47 15.28
CA LEU A 59 -3.26 -5.42 14.69
C LEU A 59 -4.06 -4.23 15.23
N ILE A 60 -4.02 -4.02 16.54
CA ILE A 60 -4.68 -2.89 17.21
C ILE A 60 -4.07 -1.57 16.73
N ALA A 61 -2.75 -1.47 16.66
CA ALA A 61 -2.04 -0.29 16.19
C ALA A 61 -2.41 0.07 14.74
N PHE A 62 -2.49 -0.93 13.85
CA PHE A 62 -2.93 -0.72 12.46
C PHE A 62 -4.39 -0.28 12.37
N ALA A 63 -5.28 -0.85 13.19
CA ALA A 63 -6.67 -0.43 13.24
C ALA A 63 -6.82 1.03 13.68
N PHE A 64 -6.13 1.43 14.75
CA PHE A 64 -6.10 2.81 15.22
C PHE A 64 -5.47 3.76 14.21
N GLY A 65 -4.35 3.37 13.57
CA GLY A 65 -3.69 4.14 12.54
C GLY A 65 -4.61 4.39 11.34
N THR A 66 -5.31 3.37 10.88
CA THR A 66 -6.28 3.49 9.78
C THR A 66 -7.44 4.40 10.16
N ALA A 67 -8.01 4.23 11.35
CA ALA A 67 -9.09 5.09 11.84
C ALA A 67 -8.65 6.56 11.94
N ALA A 68 -7.48 6.81 12.49
CA ALA A 68 -6.90 8.14 12.59
C ALA A 68 -6.64 8.74 11.20
N GLY A 69 -6.09 7.97 10.27
CA GLY A 69 -5.83 8.38 8.90
C GLY A 69 -7.12 8.78 8.17
N VAL A 70 -8.18 8.01 8.30
CA VAL A 70 -9.50 8.34 7.72
C VAL A 70 -10.10 9.59 8.37
N LEU A 71 -9.97 9.76 9.69
CA LEU A 71 -10.44 10.96 10.38
C LEU A 71 -9.69 12.21 9.91
N PHE A 72 -8.38 12.14 9.75
CA PHE A 72 -7.58 13.22 9.17
C PHE A 72 -7.99 13.50 7.72
N GLY A 73 -8.19 12.46 6.91
CA GLY A 73 -8.70 12.60 5.55
C GLY A 73 -10.07 13.28 5.52
N LYS A 74 -10.96 12.95 6.46
CA LYS A 74 -12.27 13.60 6.61
C LYS A 74 -12.14 15.08 7.01
N LEU A 75 -11.23 15.38 7.92
CA LEU A 75 -10.92 16.77 8.30
C LEU A 75 -10.44 17.58 7.09
N MET A 76 -9.52 17.03 6.31
CA MET A 76 -9.04 17.65 5.07
C MET A 76 -10.16 17.79 4.02
N CYS A 77 -11.04 16.82 3.90
CA CYS A 77 -12.19 16.87 3.02
C CYS A 77 -13.11 18.06 3.37
N VAL A 78 -13.38 18.25 4.66
CA VAL A 78 -14.19 19.39 5.14
C VAL A 78 -13.47 20.70 4.89
N ALA A 79 -12.17 20.80 5.17
CA ALA A 79 -11.36 21.99 4.96
C ALA A 79 -11.24 22.39 3.47
N THR A 80 -11.18 21.40 2.58
CA THR A 80 -11.06 21.61 1.11
C THR A 80 -12.40 21.63 0.38
N LYS A 81 -13.53 21.65 1.11
CA LYS A 81 -14.90 21.67 0.55
C LYS A 81 -15.18 20.50 -0.40
N GLY A 82 -14.77 19.30 -0.02
CA GLY A 82 -15.07 18.06 -0.74
C GLY A 82 -14.12 17.71 -1.88
N LYS A 83 -12.99 18.40 -2.04
CA LYS A 83 -12.02 18.10 -3.10
C LYS A 83 -11.13 16.90 -2.81
N VAL A 84 -10.99 16.50 -1.55
CA VAL A 84 -10.13 15.39 -1.12
C VAL A 84 -11.00 14.27 -0.57
N ASN A 85 -10.82 13.05 -1.11
CA ASN A 85 -11.55 11.90 -0.60
C ASN A 85 -10.93 11.43 0.73
N PRO A 86 -11.74 11.22 1.80
CA PRO A 86 -11.26 10.79 3.12
C PRO A 86 -10.50 9.47 3.11
N LEU A 87 -10.80 8.56 2.16
CA LEU A 87 -10.14 7.26 2.02
C LEU A 87 -8.65 7.34 1.68
N ILE A 88 -8.17 8.48 1.18
CA ILE A 88 -6.75 8.71 0.92
C ILE A 88 -5.93 8.61 2.22
N GLY A 89 -6.48 9.02 3.34
CA GLY A 89 -5.83 8.93 4.65
C GLY A 89 -5.59 7.50 5.13
N SER A 90 -6.39 6.52 4.68
CA SER A 90 -6.21 5.11 5.04
C SER A 90 -5.00 4.48 4.34
N ALA A 91 -4.54 5.03 3.24
CA ALA A 91 -3.42 4.50 2.48
C ALA A 91 -2.05 4.74 3.12
N GLY A 92 -1.92 5.68 4.06
CA GLY A 92 -0.67 6.04 4.73
C GLY A 92 -0.20 5.07 5.82
N VAL A 93 -0.99 4.05 6.17
CA VAL A 93 -0.72 3.16 7.31
C VAL A 93 0.09 1.92 6.93
N SER A 94 0.09 1.52 5.68
CA SER A 94 0.75 0.30 5.20
C SER A 94 1.58 0.58 3.95
N ALA A 95 2.50 -0.36 3.64
CA ALA A 95 3.39 -0.21 2.48
C ALA A 95 2.64 -0.15 1.14
N VAL A 96 3.09 0.75 0.28
CA VAL A 96 2.68 0.81 -1.13
C VAL A 96 3.07 -0.50 -1.83
N PRO A 97 2.25 -1.08 -2.70
CA PRO A 97 0.99 -0.56 -3.25
C PRO A 97 -0.27 -1.18 -2.64
N MET A 98 -0.14 -2.00 -1.61
CA MET A 98 -1.25 -2.79 -1.07
C MET A 98 -2.35 -1.91 -0.48
N ALA A 99 -2.01 -0.99 0.42
CA ALA A 99 -2.98 -0.11 1.07
C ALA A 99 -3.72 0.78 0.05
N ALA A 100 -3.00 1.31 -0.94
CA ALA A 100 -3.59 2.13 -1.99
C ALA A 100 -4.58 1.33 -2.86
N ARG A 101 -4.27 0.05 -3.16
CA ARG A 101 -5.18 -0.84 -3.91
C ARG A 101 -6.44 -1.19 -3.13
N VAL A 102 -6.32 -1.44 -1.83
CA VAL A 102 -7.48 -1.70 -0.97
C VAL A 102 -8.35 -0.46 -0.87
N SER A 103 -7.77 0.72 -0.66
CA SER A 103 -8.48 2.00 -0.65
C SER A 103 -9.18 2.28 -1.97
N GLN A 104 -8.55 1.95 -3.11
CA GLN A 104 -9.17 2.06 -4.44
C GLN A 104 -10.37 1.12 -4.58
N LYS A 105 -10.25 -0.14 -4.12
CA LYS A 105 -11.34 -1.11 -4.21
C LYS A 105 -12.56 -0.67 -3.40
N VAL A 106 -12.34 -0.28 -2.16
CA VAL A 106 -13.41 0.22 -1.28
C VAL A 106 -14.00 1.53 -1.81
N GLY A 107 -13.16 2.42 -2.34
CA GLY A 107 -13.62 3.67 -2.95
C GLY A 107 -14.45 3.46 -4.20
N ALA A 108 -14.08 2.49 -5.05
CA ALA A 108 -14.82 2.14 -6.26
C ALA A 108 -16.18 1.48 -5.96
N GLU A 109 -16.32 0.79 -4.84
CA GLU A 109 -17.60 0.25 -4.37
C GLU A 109 -18.57 1.37 -3.95
N ALA A 110 -18.04 2.46 -3.42
CA ALA A 110 -18.83 3.61 -3.00
C ALA A 110 -19.12 4.60 -4.15
N ASP A 111 -18.12 4.85 -5.00
CA ASP A 111 -18.22 5.75 -6.16
C ASP A 111 -17.26 5.28 -7.29
N PRO A 112 -17.81 4.60 -8.32
CA PRO A 112 -17.02 4.06 -9.44
C PRO A 112 -16.31 5.12 -10.29
N THR A 113 -16.73 6.37 -10.20
CA THR A 113 -16.17 7.48 -11.00
C THR A 113 -14.91 8.08 -10.38
N ASN A 114 -14.63 7.77 -9.12
CA ASN A 114 -13.55 8.38 -8.37
C ASN A 114 -12.28 7.51 -8.38
N PHE A 115 -11.30 7.89 -9.18
CA PHE A 115 -10.05 7.17 -9.33
C PHE A 115 -9.07 7.55 -8.19
N LEU A 116 -9.14 6.83 -7.08
CA LEU A 116 -8.39 7.10 -5.85
C LEU A 116 -6.93 6.65 -5.88
N LEU A 117 -6.57 5.68 -6.74
CA LEU A 117 -5.28 4.99 -6.72
C LEU A 117 -4.09 5.96 -6.79
N MET A 118 -4.12 6.89 -7.74
CA MET A 118 -3.03 7.85 -7.95
C MET A 118 -2.88 8.81 -6.76
N ASN A 119 -4.00 9.25 -6.20
CA ASN A 119 -4.02 10.16 -5.06
C ASN A 119 -3.67 9.45 -3.75
N ALA A 120 -4.01 8.16 -3.62
CA ALA A 120 -3.70 7.35 -2.45
C ALA A 120 -2.22 6.91 -2.40
N MET A 121 -1.53 6.90 -3.54
CA MET A 121 -0.09 6.62 -3.60
C MET A 121 0.78 7.81 -3.16
N GLY A 122 0.23 9.01 -3.13
CA GLY A 122 0.96 10.23 -2.75
C GLY A 122 1.40 10.29 -1.28
N PRO A 123 0.52 10.01 -0.31
CA PRO A 123 0.85 10.04 1.12
C PRO A 123 1.74 8.89 1.59
N ASN A 124 1.97 7.91 0.76
CA ASN A 124 2.64 6.66 1.12
C ASN A 124 4.17 6.69 0.71
#